data_cc009a99b4bcf662911c031730a0bdf1
#
_entry.id   cc009a99b4bcf662911c031730a0bdf1
#
_cell.length_a   1.000
_cell.length_b   1.000
_cell.length_c   1.000
_cell.angle_alpha   90.00
_cell.angle_beta   90.00
_cell.angle_gamma   90.00
#
_symmetry.space_group_name_H-M   'P 1'
#
loop_
_entity.id
_entity.type
_entity.pdbx_description
1 polymer ?
#
loop_
_entity_poly.entity_id
_entity_poly.type
_entity_poly.pdbx_seq_one_letter_code
_entity_poly.pdbx_strand_id
1 'polypeptide(L)'
;MATTADDRKGVLLVLDTLEALTGYAARGATNGELAQTARTTPPQITRAMAVLIAKGWARKSEVDGRFYPTAAFTRLAFRVSADFDSLETRIADTRRSMTGQ
;
A
#
# COMPACT_ATOMS: atom_id res chain seq x y z
N MET A 1 -14.27 19.99 -9.23
CA MET A 1 -15.32 19.76 -8.24
C MET A 1 -14.72 19.75 -6.85
N ALA A 2 -15.28 20.52 -5.94
CA ALA A 2 -14.74 20.58 -4.59
C ALA A 2 -15.03 19.28 -3.83
N THR A 3 -14.02 18.73 -3.15
CA THR A 3 -14.17 17.53 -2.34
C THR A 3 -14.83 17.92 -1.01
N THR A 4 -15.92 17.23 -0.66
CA THR A 4 -16.60 17.45 0.61
C THR A 4 -15.82 16.77 1.75
N ALA A 5 -16.13 17.12 3.01
CA ALA A 5 -15.53 16.47 4.17
C ALA A 5 -15.82 14.95 4.18
N ASP A 6 -17.03 14.54 3.73
CA ASP A 6 -17.39 13.12 3.66
C ASP A 6 -16.58 12.39 2.60
N ASP A 7 -16.34 13.01 1.44
CA ASP A 7 -15.52 12.42 0.38
C ASP A 7 -14.08 12.23 0.87
N ARG A 8 -13.52 13.22 1.54
CA ARG A 8 -12.17 13.12 2.10
C ARG A 8 -12.10 12.03 3.16
N LYS A 9 -13.11 11.94 4.00
CA LYS A 9 -13.19 10.93 5.05
C LYS A 9 -13.19 9.52 4.48
N GLY A 10 -13.93 9.30 3.40
CA GLY A 10 -13.95 8.00 2.72
C GLY A 10 -12.62 7.66 2.09
N VAL A 11 -11.97 8.63 1.45
CA VAL A 11 -10.63 8.44 0.85
C VAL A 11 -9.60 8.11 1.92
N LEU A 12 -9.61 8.86 3.02
CA LEU A 12 -8.69 8.62 4.14
C LEU A 12 -8.90 7.24 4.73
N LEU A 13 -10.15 6.79 4.84
CA LEU A 13 -10.45 5.45 5.33
C LEU A 13 -9.82 4.37 4.46
N VAL A 14 -9.87 4.53 3.14
CA VAL A 14 -9.25 3.57 2.21
C VAL A 14 -7.73 3.55 2.42
N LEU A 15 -7.10 4.70 2.55
CA LEU A 15 -5.67 4.81 2.77
C LEU A 15 -5.26 4.23 4.13
N ASP A 16 -6.03 4.52 5.18
CA ASP A 16 -5.79 3.99 6.52
C ASP A 16 -5.92 2.46 6.53
N THR A 17 -6.90 1.93 5.78
CA THR A 17 -7.09 0.49 5.65
C THR A 17 -5.89 -0.15 4.94
N LEU A 18 -5.38 0.50 3.91
CA LEU A 18 -4.20 0.04 3.20
C LEU A 18 -2.98 0.01 4.12
N GLU A 19 -2.76 1.07 4.90
CA GLU A 19 -1.68 1.08 5.89
C GLU A 19 -1.83 -0.08 6.88
N ALA A 20 -3.02 -0.29 7.41
CA ALA A 20 -3.29 -1.40 8.32
C ALA A 20 -2.96 -2.75 7.68
N LEU A 21 -3.33 -2.92 6.41
CA LEU A 21 -3.11 -4.16 5.68
C LEU A 21 -1.62 -4.50 5.53
N THR A 22 -0.75 -3.51 5.44
CA THR A 22 0.69 -3.74 5.30
C THR A 22 1.29 -4.51 6.49
N GLY A 23 0.71 -4.37 7.66
CA GLY A 23 1.14 -5.11 8.85
C GLY A 23 0.76 -6.59 8.84
N TYR A 24 -0.06 -7.01 7.89
CA TYR A 24 -0.54 -8.38 7.76
C TYR A 24 -0.09 -9.05 6.46
N ALA A 25 0.93 -8.53 5.81
CA ALA A 25 1.34 -8.96 4.48
C ALA A 25 1.66 -10.47 4.41
N ALA A 26 2.26 -11.03 5.46
CA ALA A 26 2.68 -12.43 5.46
C ALA A 26 1.55 -13.39 5.84
N ARG A 27 0.74 -13.03 6.83
CA ARG A 27 -0.28 -13.94 7.38
C ARG A 27 -1.69 -13.64 6.91
N GLY A 28 -1.91 -12.47 6.30
CA GLY A 28 -3.23 -12.02 5.90
C GLY A 28 -4.02 -11.44 7.08
N ALA A 29 -5.00 -10.61 6.75
CA ALA A 29 -5.83 -9.93 7.73
C ALA A 29 -7.30 -10.33 7.59
N THR A 30 -7.96 -10.52 8.73
CA THR A 30 -9.42 -10.62 8.74
C THR A 30 -10.01 -9.21 8.71
N ASN A 31 -11.29 -9.13 8.36
CA ASN A 31 -12.02 -7.86 8.40
C ASN A 31 -11.95 -7.24 9.79
N GLY A 32 -12.18 -8.04 10.83
CA GLY A 32 -12.16 -7.56 12.22
C GLY A 32 -10.78 -7.05 12.65
N GLU A 33 -9.70 -7.70 12.23
CA GLU A 33 -8.34 -7.25 12.51
C GLU A 33 -8.07 -5.89 11.87
N LEU A 34 -8.48 -5.71 10.63
CA LEU A 34 -8.33 -4.43 9.92
C LEU A 34 -9.17 -3.34 10.58
N ALA A 35 -10.41 -3.66 10.96
CA ALA A 35 -11.28 -2.70 11.63
C ALA A 35 -10.66 -2.20 12.93
N GLN A 36 -10.08 -3.10 13.71
CA GLN A 36 -9.43 -2.77 14.96
C GLN A 36 -8.18 -1.92 14.72
N THR A 37 -7.32 -2.31 13.80
CA THR A 37 -6.07 -1.61 13.50
C THR A 37 -6.34 -0.22 12.91
N ALA A 38 -7.30 -0.11 12.01
CA ALA A 38 -7.66 1.16 11.35
C ALA A 38 -8.62 2.02 12.19
N ARG A 39 -9.06 1.49 13.34
CA ARG A 39 -9.98 2.19 14.27
C ARG A 39 -11.29 2.56 13.59
N THR A 40 -11.89 1.59 12.95
CA THR A 40 -13.16 1.76 12.24
C THR A 40 -14.03 0.53 12.42
N THR A 41 -15.11 0.45 11.68
CA THR A 41 -16.10 -0.62 11.81
C THR A 41 -15.92 -1.65 10.68
N PRO A 42 -16.33 -2.92 10.91
CA PRO A 42 -16.27 -3.93 9.86
C PRO A 42 -16.99 -3.57 8.56
N PRO A 43 -18.18 -2.95 8.56
CA PRO A 43 -18.81 -2.52 7.32
C PRO A 43 -17.97 -1.51 6.53
N GLN A 44 -17.29 -0.60 7.23
CA GLN A 44 -16.41 0.38 6.57
C GLN A 44 -15.19 -0.28 5.97
N ILE A 45 -14.63 -1.30 6.64
CA ILE A 45 -13.53 -2.09 6.08
C ILE A 45 -13.98 -2.81 4.81
N THR A 46 -15.18 -3.39 4.80
CA THR A 46 -15.72 -4.04 3.61
C THR A 46 -15.74 -3.10 2.41
N ARG A 47 -16.18 -1.86 2.62
CA ARG A 47 -16.21 -0.84 1.56
C ARG A 47 -14.81 -0.43 1.13
N ALA A 48 -13.91 -0.20 2.07
CA ALA A 48 -12.52 0.19 1.79
C ALA A 48 -11.79 -0.92 1.03
N MET A 49 -11.97 -2.17 1.44
CA MET A 49 -11.34 -3.30 0.78
C MET A 49 -11.86 -3.49 -0.64
N ALA A 50 -13.13 -3.22 -0.89
CA ALA A 50 -13.67 -3.28 -2.25
C ALA A 50 -12.94 -2.30 -3.18
N VAL A 51 -12.62 -1.11 -2.69
CA VAL A 51 -11.86 -0.10 -3.44
C VAL A 51 -10.44 -0.57 -3.69
N LEU A 52 -9.76 -1.09 -2.66
CA LEU A 52 -8.38 -1.56 -2.77
C LEU A 52 -8.27 -2.77 -3.71
N ILE A 53 -9.25 -3.66 -3.68
CA ILE A 53 -9.30 -4.82 -4.59
C ILE A 53 -9.53 -4.33 -6.03
N ALA A 54 -10.45 -3.39 -6.23
CA ALA A 54 -10.71 -2.81 -7.55
C ALA A 54 -9.47 -2.12 -8.12
N LYS A 55 -8.68 -1.48 -7.26
CA LYS A 55 -7.41 -0.85 -7.64
C LYS A 55 -6.34 -1.90 -7.97
N GLY A 56 -6.50 -3.13 -7.50
CA GLY A 56 -5.50 -4.19 -7.68
C GLY A 56 -4.38 -4.17 -6.64
N TRP A 57 -4.58 -3.44 -5.53
CA TRP A 57 -3.57 -3.35 -4.47
C TRP A 57 -3.82 -4.31 -3.32
N ALA A 58 -5.00 -4.92 -3.29
CA ALA A 58 -5.34 -5.94 -2.31
C ALA A 58 -6.09 -7.08 -2.97
N ARG A 59 -6.07 -8.25 -2.32
CA ARG A 59 -6.83 -9.42 -2.76
C ARG A 59 -7.40 -10.14 -1.56
N LYS A 60 -8.46 -10.88 -1.78
CA LYS A 60 -9.02 -11.79 -0.80
C LYS A 60 -8.63 -13.21 -1.19
N SER A 61 -8.01 -13.95 -0.28
CA SER A 61 -7.61 -15.33 -0.54
C SER A 61 -8.82 -16.25 -0.53
N GLU A 62 -8.92 -17.10 -1.52
CA GLU A 62 -9.94 -18.16 -1.56
C GLU A 62 -9.61 -19.32 -0.62
N VAL A 63 -8.36 -19.41 -0.17
CA VAL A 63 -7.91 -20.48 0.71
C VAL A 63 -8.35 -20.22 2.15
N ASP A 64 -8.07 -19.03 2.67
CA ASP A 64 -8.34 -18.70 4.09
C ASP A 64 -9.31 -17.53 4.29
N GLY A 65 -9.78 -16.90 3.20
CA GLY A 65 -10.68 -15.76 3.27
C GLY A 65 -10.07 -14.49 3.80
N ARG A 66 -8.76 -14.46 4.01
CA ARG A 66 -8.05 -13.30 4.53
C ARG A 66 -7.67 -12.36 3.41
N PHE A 67 -7.43 -11.10 3.78
CA PHE A 67 -7.00 -10.06 2.84
C PHE A 67 -5.48 -9.96 2.86
N TYR A 68 -4.90 -9.74 1.69
CA TYR A 68 -3.46 -9.61 1.49
C TYR A 68 -3.18 -8.43 0.57
N PRO A 69 -2.07 -7.71 0.77
CA PRO A 69 -1.60 -6.77 -0.25
C PRO A 69 -1.09 -7.55 -1.47
N THR A 70 -1.16 -6.93 -2.63
CA THR A 70 -0.73 -7.57 -3.89
C THR A 70 0.71 -7.20 -4.24
N ALA A 71 1.29 -7.96 -5.17
CA ALA A 71 2.59 -7.62 -5.74
C ALA A 71 2.56 -6.26 -6.44
N ALA A 72 1.43 -5.89 -7.05
CA ALA A 72 1.29 -4.58 -7.68
C ALA A 72 1.48 -3.44 -6.67
N PHE A 73 0.92 -3.58 -5.47
CA PHE A 73 1.13 -2.62 -4.40
C PHE A 73 2.58 -2.63 -3.91
N THR A 74 3.15 -3.81 -3.69
CA THR A 74 4.52 -3.94 -3.20
C THR A 74 5.51 -3.28 -4.14
N ARG A 75 5.28 -3.37 -5.45
CA ARG A 75 6.15 -2.73 -6.44
C ARG A 75 6.22 -1.20 -6.31
N LEU A 76 5.21 -0.56 -5.71
CA LEU A 76 5.25 0.89 -5.49
C LEU A 76 6.42 1.27 -4.58
N ALA A 77 6.57 0.58 -3.46
CA ALA A 77 7.67 0.83 -2.53
C ALA A 77 9.02 0.53 -3.18
N PHE A 78 9.11 -0.57 -3.93
CA PHE A 78 10.33 -0.93 -4.64
C PHE A 78 10.69 0.09 -5.70
N ARG A 79 9.73 0.70 -6.39
CA ARG A 79 10.02 1.75 -7.37
C ARG A 79 10.66 2.97 -6.73
N VAL A 80 10.19 3.36 -5.54
CA VAL A 80 10.79 4.47 -4.79
C VAL A 80 12.24 4.13 -4.43
N SER A 81 12.46 2.94 -3.88
CA SER A 81 13.80 2.48 -3.51
C SER A 81 14.72 2.38 -4.72
N ALA A 82 14.22 1.83 -5.84
CA ALA A 82 14.99 1.68 -7.06
C ALA A 82 15.41 3.03 -7.65
N ASP A 83 14.56 4.05 -7.52
CA ASP A 83 14.89 5.40 -7.99
C ASP A 83 16.06 5.99 -7.21
N PHE A 84 16.06 5.83 -5.88
CA PHE A 84 17.17 6.27 -5.05
C PHE A 84 18.45 5.48 -5.37
N ASP A 85 18.35 4.16 -5.53
CA ASP A 85 19.50 3.31 -5.88
C ASP A 85 20.09 3.73 -7.22
N SER A 86 19.25 4.03 -8.19
CA SER A 86 19.65 4.49 -9.53
C SER A 86 20.40 5.83 -9.44
N LEU A 87 19.94 6.74 -8.60
CA LEU A 87 20.61 8.03 -8.38
C LEU A 87 21.99 7.83 -7.74
N GLU A 88 22.08 6.96 -6.74
CA GLU A 88 23.34 6.64 -6.09
C GLU A 88 24.35 6.06 -7.08
N THR A 89 23.90 5.15 -7.95
CA THR A 89 24.74 4.56 -8.98
C THR A 89 25.25 5.63 -9.95
N ARG A 90 24.39 6.54 -10.40
CA ARG A 90 24.79 7.63 -11.29
C ARG A 90 25.81 8.56 -10.65
N ILE A 91 25.63 8.87 -9.38
CA ILE A 91 26.56 9.71 -8.62
C ILE A 91 27.93 9.01 -8.51
N ALA A 92 27.94 7.72 -8.19
CA ALA A 92 29.16 6.93 -8.08
C ALA A 92 29.90 6.86 -9.43
N ASP A 93 29.16 6.63 -10.51
CA ASP A 93 29.74 6.57 -11.87
C ASP A 93 30.32 7.91 -12.28
N THR A 94 29.61 9.00 -12.00
CA THR A 94 30.10 10.35 -12.29
C THR A 94 31.39 10.64 -11.51
N ARG A 95 31.44 10.26 -10.24
CA ARG A 95 32.63 10.45 -9.41
C ARG A 95 33.83 9.68 -9.97
N ARG A 96 33.62 8.41 -10.34
CA ARG A 96 34.66 7.59 -10.94
C ARG A 96 35.18 8.20 -12.24
N SER A 97 34.27 8.66 -13.08
CA SER A 97 34.62 9.30 -14.35
C SER A 97 35.48 10.54 -14.15
N MET A 98 35.14 11.36 -13.14
CA MET A 98 35.88 12.60 -12.84
C MET A 98 37.22 12.33 -12.19
N THR A 99 37.38 11.24 -11.47
CA THR A 99 38.64 10.91 -10.79
C THR A 99 39.57 10.01 -11.63
N GLY A 100 39.10 9.53 -12.77
CA GLY A 100 39.88 8.63 -13.64
C GLY A 100 39.95 7.19 -13.15
N GLN A 101 39.04 6.80 -12.25
CA GLN A 101 39.01 5.44 -11.68
C GLN A 101 37.85 4.60 -12.19
#